data_2ef5f5e5e4ed5897e7f05066786acedf
#
_entry.id   2ef5f5e5e4ed5897e7f05066786acedf
#
_cell.length_a   1.000
_cell.length_b   1.000
_cell.length_c   1.000
_cell.angle_alpha   90.00
_cell.angle_beta   90.00
_cell.angle_gamma   90.00
#
_symmetry.space_group_name_H-M   'P 1'
#
loop_
_entity.id
_entity.type
_entity.pdbx_description
1 polymer ?
#
loop_
_entity_poly.entity_id
_entity_poly.type
_entity_poly.pdbx_seq_one_letter_code
_entity_poly.pdbx_strand_id
1 'polypeptide(L)'
;MARRAKVETDSTLPKIRKRRKPMTPEQKAAAAERLAKAREKRAKENPPKYSSIHPSVVAKPDDDPMSMKNVQRWIKTQKELLTVAKGDVRRNVKGAIAQVASIEGYIRNLHRYLRDGDYCDMFYGEHQQHKVKTICVVMAYNPDGTPKRNVGTYYPDLGCEWTREMADE
;
A
#
# COMPACT_ATOMS: atom_id res chain seq x y z
N MET A 1 -18.05 -46.19 57.72
CA MET A 1 -18.37 -45.47 56.43
C MET A 1 -17.08 -45.06 55.72
N ALA A 2 -16.67 -45.78 54.69
CA ALA A 2 -15.44 -45.52 53.96
C ALA A 2 -15.66 -44.38 52.89
N ARG A 3 -14.95 -43.31 53.02
CA ARG A 3 -14.95 -42.23 52.01
C ARG A 3 -14.19 -42.70 50.76
N ARG A 4 -14.91 -42.81 49.63
CA ARG A 4 -14.30 -43.02 48.30
C ARG A 4 -13.37 -41.84 47.98
N ALA A 5 -12.08 -42.10 47.78
CA ALA A 5 -11.13 -41.12 47.23
C ALA A 5 -11.55 -40.76 45.80
N LYS A 6 -11.67 -39.44 45.54
CA LYS A 6 -11.80 -38.90 44.16
C LYS A 6 -10.46 -39.09 43.47
N VAL A 7 -10.45 -39.89 42.42
CA VAL A 7 -9.30 -39.98 41.49
C VAL A 7 -9.28 -38.64 40.71
N GLU A 8 -8.33 -37.78 41.00
CA GLU A 8 -8.02 -36.60 40.16
C GLU A 8 -7.44 -37.09 38.85
N THR A 9 -8.23 -36.98 37.79
CA THR A 9 -7.75 -37.22 36.42
C THR A 9 -6.87 -36.07 36.00
N ASP A 10 -5.57 -36.37 35.87
CA ASP A 10 -4.57 -35.43 35.39
C ASP A 10 -4.93 -34.89 33.97
N SER A 11 -5.29 -33.60 33.88
CA SER A 11 -5.76 -32.94 32.66
C SER A 11 -4.61 -32.46 31.76
N THR A 12 -3.38 -32.85 32.07
CA THR A 12 -2.16 -32.35 31.39
C THR A 12 -1.81 -33.07 30.08
N LEU A 13 -2.53 -34.16 29.72
CA LEU A 13 -2.29 -34.85 28.47
C LEU A 13 -2.84 -34.04 27.28
N PRO A 14 -2.01 -33.73 26.25
CA PRO A 14 -2.47 -33.00 25.10
C PRO A 14 -3.57 -33.74 24.36
N LYS A 15 -4.77 -33.14 24.27
CA LYS A 15 -5.91 -33.72 23.55
C LYS A 15 -5.51 -33.93 22.08
N ILE A 16 -5.33 -35.19 21.67
CA ILE A 16 -5.04 -35.55 20.26
C ILE A 16 -6.24 -35.09 19.43
N ARG A 17 -6.06 -34.00 18.68
CA ARG A 17 -7.08 -33.52 17.74
C ARG A 17 -7.18 -34.52 16.59
N LYS A 18 -8.28 -35.24 16.48
CA LYS A 18 -8.56 -36.12 15.33
C LYS A 18 -8.45 -35.25 14.03
N ARG A 19 -7.61 -35.67 13.08
CA ARG A 19 -7.52 -35.02 11.75
C ARG A 19 -8.89 -35.07 11.09
N ARG A 20 -9.41 -33.91 10.71
CA ARG A 20 -10.69 -33.86 9.98
C ARG A 20 -10.46 -34.49 8.59
N LYS A 21 -11.46 -35.26 8.14
CA LYS A 21 -11.45 -35.83 6.77
C LYS A 21 -11.38 -34.66 5.76
N PRO A 22 -10.61 -34.79 4.67
CA PRO A 22 -10.58 -33.77 3.62
C PRO A 22 -11.99 -33.60 3.02
N MET A 23 -12.37 -32.36 2.77
CA MET A 23 -13.66 -32.01 2.17
C MET A 23 -13.68 -32.40 0.69
N THR A 24 -14.81 -32.92 0.21
CA THR A 24 -15.04 -33.16 -1.22
C THR A 24 -15.07 -31.84 -2.01
N PRO A 25 -14.85 -31.87 -3.34
CA PRO A 25 -14.92 -30.67 -4.18
C PRO A 25 -16.27 -29.92 -4.04
N GLU A 26 -17.38 -30.64 -4.01
CA GLU A 26 -18.72 -30.10 -3.83
C GLU A 26 -18.91 -29.41 -2.47
N GLN A 27 -18.39 -30.04 -1.41
CA GLN A 27 -18.42 -29.45 -0.06
C GLN A 27 -17.57 -28.18 0.02
N LYS A 28 -16.42 -28.12 -0.69
CA LYS A 28 -15.60 -26.92 -0.78
C LYS A 28 -16.32 -25.80 -1.51
N ALA A 29 -17.00 -26.12 -2.62
CA ALA A 29 -17.78 -25.13 -3.40
C ALA A 29 -18.94 -24.57 -2.56
N ALA A 30 -19.71 -25.42 -1.91
CA ALA A 30 -20.80 -25.00 -1.03
C ALA A 30 -20.32 -24.17 0.17
N ALA A 31 -19.17 -24.51 0.75
CA ALA A 31 -18.56 -23.73 1.83
C ALA A 31 -18.08 -22.37 1.35
N ALA A 32 -17.48 -22.29 0.15
CA ALA A 32 -17.06 -21.04 -0.47
C ALA A 32 -18.25 -20.11 -0.73
N GLU A 33 -19.35 -20.62 -1.26
CA GLU A 33 -20.58 -19.86 -1.49
C GLU A 33 -21.20 -19.32 -0.19
N ARG A 34 -21.27 -20.15 0.85
CA ARG A 34 -21.74 -19.70 2.19
C ARG A 34 -20.84 -18.59 2.76
N LEU A 35 -19.52 -18.72 2.60
CA LEU A 35 -18.57 -17.70 3.04
C LEU A 35 -18.72 -16.41 2.24
N ALA A 36 -18.94 -16.49 0.92
CA ALA A 36 -19.18 -15.33 0.08
C ALA A 36 -20.45 -14.58 0.52
N LYS A 37 -21.56 -15.27 0.70
CA LYS A 37 -22.82 -14.69 1.22
C LYS A 37 -22.66 -14.09 2.62
N ALA A 38 -21.90 -14.74 3.50
CA ALA A 38 -21.65 -14.23 4.84
C ALA A 38 -20.77 -12.96 4.83
N ARG A 39 -19.78 -12.88 3.92
CA ARG A 39 -18.94 -11.69 3.72
C ARG A 39 -19.75 -10.53 3.17
N GLU A 40 -20.58 -10.77 2.18
CA GLU A 40 -21.48 -9.76 1.61
C GLU A 40 -22.45 -9.20 2.67
N LYS A 41 -23.08 -10.07 3.45
CA LYS A 41 -23.94 -9.65 4.56
C LYS A 41 -23.19 -8.78 5.58
N ARG A 42 -22.00 -9.22 6.01
CA ARG A 42 -21.17 -8.42 6.93
C ARG A 42 -20.75 -7.08 6.34
N ALA A 43 -20.41 -7.02 5.05
CA ALA A 43 -20.05 -5.77 4.38
C ALA A 43 -21.20 -4.78 4.33
N LYS A 44 -22.45 -5.27 4.18
CA LYS A 44 -23.67 -4.43 4.22
C LYS A 44 -24.02 -3.97 5.64
N GLU A 45 -23.96 -4.87 6.64
CA GLU A 45 -24.33 -4.55 8.02
C GLU A 45 -23.24 -3.77 8.77
N ASN A 46 -21.99 -4.05 8.50
CA ASN A 46 -20.83 -3.39 9.11
C ASN A 46 -19.84 -2.99 8.01
N PRO A 47 -20.05 -1.89 7.30
CA PRO A 47 -19.07 -1.40 6.35
C PRO A 47 -17.73 -1.12 7.06
N PRO A 48 -16.61 -1.44 6.42
CA PRO A 48 -15.30 -1.28 7.04
C PRO A 48 -15.06 0.19 7.44
N LYS A 49 -14.78 0.43 8.71
CA LYS A 49 -14.40 1.75 9.22
C LYS A 49 -12.92 1.96 9.03
N TYR A 50 -12.56 2.81 8.10
CA TYR A 50 -11.16 3.17 7.82
C TYR A 50 -10.67 4.30 8.73
N SER A 51 -10.68 4.08 10.05
CA SER A 51 -10.31 5.10 11.04
C SER A 51 -8.85 5.60 10.93
N SER A 52 -7.98 4.82 10.30
CA SER A 52 -6.56 5.14 10.09
C SER A 52 -6.25 5.71 8.71
N ILE A 53 -7.26 5.90 7.86
CA ILE A 53 -7.10 6.40 6.49
C ILE A 53 -7.84 7.73 6.37
N HIS A 54 -7.18 8.71 5.74
CA HIS A 54 -7.76 10.04 5.56
C HIS A 54 -9.05 9.99 4.73
N PRO A 55 -10.12 10.72 5.11
CA PRO A 55 -11.40 10.70 4.41
C PRO A 55 -11.32 11.03 2.92
N SER A 56 -10.40 11.95 2.52
CA SER A 56 -10.20 12.32 1.11
C SER A 56 -9.70 11.15 0.26
N VAL A 57 -8.93 10.22 0.85
CA VAL A 57 -8.43 9.02 0.15
C VAL A 57 -9.52 7.95 0.05
N VAL A 58 -10.33 7.82 1.10
CA VAL A 58 -11.48 6.89 1.12
C VAL A 58 -12.56 7.31 0.13
N ALA A 59 -12.76 8.62 -0.06
CA ALA A 59 -13.75 9.18 -0.97
C ALA A 59 -13.39 9.02 -2.45
N LYS A 60 -12.14 8.70 -2.79
CA LYS A 60 -11.72 8.51 -4.17
C LYS A 60 -12.33 7.23 -4.77
N PRO A 61 -12.83 7.28 -6.02
CA PRO A 61 -13.35 6.10 -6.69
C PRO A 61 -12.23 5.08 -6.95
N ASP A 62 -12.59 3.81 -7.10
CA ASP A 62 -11.64 2.72 -7.33
C ASP A 62 -10.81 2.89 -8.63
N ASP A 63 -11.34 3.62 -9.62
CA ASP A 63 -10.69 3.91 -10.90
C ASP A 63 -9.62 5.03 -10.79
N ASP A 64 -9.64 5.81 -9.71
CA ASP A 64 -8.60 6.82 -9.48
C ASP A 64 -7.24 6.13 -9.28
N PRO A 65 -6.17 6.56 -9.99
CA PRO A 65 -4.83 6.00 -9.80
C PRO A 65 -4.36 6.01 -8.34
N MET A 66 -4.74 7.06 -7.60
CA MET A 66 -4.38 7.26 -6.19
C MET A 66 -5.49 6.80 -5.23
N SER A 67 -6.37 5.88 -5.65
CA SER A 67 -7.38 5.29 -4.78
C SER A 67 -6.75 4.49 -3.66
N MET A 68 -7.46 4.40 -2.53
CA MET A 68 -7.03 3.61 -1.37
C MET A 68 -6.63 2.17 -1.77
N LYS A 69 -7.42 1.54 -2.64
CA LYS A 69 -7.22 0.17 -3.10
C LYS A 69 -5.93 0.00 -3.89
N ASN A 70 -5.66 0.92 -4.81
CA ASN A 70 -4.44 0.92 -5.61
C ASN A 70 -3.21 1.14 -4.73
N VAL A 71 -3.24 2.12 -3.85
CA VAL A 71 -2.13 2.43 -2.95
C VAL A 71 -1.82 1.28 -2.00
N GLN A 72 -2.83 0.61 -1.45
CA GLN A 72 -2.63 -0.58 -0.62
C GLN A 72 -2.00 -1.74 -1.41
N ARG A 73 -2.38 -1.93 -2.68
CA ARG A 73 -1.75 -2.91 -3.57
C ARG A 73 -0.29 -2.56 -3.79
N TRP A 74 0.04 -1.31 -4.11
CA TRP A 74 1.42 -0.86 -4.29
C TRP A 74 2.29 -1.08 -3.06
N ILE A 75 1.77 -0.77 -1.88
CA ILE A 75 2.47 -1.05 -0.61
C ILE A 75 2.78 -2.54 -0.48
N LYS A 76 1.85 -3.41 -0.86
CA LYS A 76 2.08 -4.87 -0.80
C LYS A 76 3.20 -5.29 -1.76
N THR A 77 3.13 -4.89 -3.02
CA THR A 77 4.17 -5.19 -4.03
C THR A 77 5.53 -4.63 -3.60
N GLN A 78 5.58 -3.39 -3.09
CA GLN A 78 6.83 -2.80 -2.62
C GLN A 78 7.41 -3.52 -1.39
N LYS A 79 6.58 -4.07 -0.51
CA LYS A 79 7.06 -4.93 0.60
C LYS A 79 7.65 -6.25 0.11
N GLU A 80 7.10 -6.83 -0.95
CA GLU A 80 7.64 -8.02 -1.59
C GLU A 80 9.01 -7.70 -2.23
N LEU A 81 9.12 -6.60 -2.98
CA LEU A 81 10.38 -6.11 -3.54
C LEU A 81 11.42 -5.80 -2.45
N LEU A 82 11.01 -5.21 -1.33
CA LEU A 82 11.87 -4.94 -0.19
C LEU A 82 12.48 -6.23 0.38
N THR A 83 11.70 -7.29 0.43
CA THR A 83 12.19 -8.59 0.93
C THR A 83 13.29 -9.15 0.01
N VAL A 84 13.13 -9.01 -1.30
CA VAL A 84 14.15 -9.40 -2.29
C VAL A 84 15.40 -8.53 -2.13
N ALA A 85 15.24 -7.21 -2.09
CA ALA A 85 16.36 -6.26 -1.96
C ALA A 85 17.14 -6.48 -0.65
N LYS A 86 16.50 -6.82 0.46
CA LYS A 86 17.16 -7.20 1.72
C LYS A 86 17.94 -8.52 1.56
N GLY A 87 17.48 -9.44 0.73
CA GLY A 87 18.25 -10.62 0.34
C GLY A 87 19.53 -10.27 -0.43
N ASP A 88 19.45 -9.28 -1.33
CA ASP A 88 20.60 -8.79 -2.10
C ASP A 88 21.63 -8.10 -1.22
N VAL A 89 21.21 -7.36 -0.20
CA VAL A 89 22.13 -6.79 0.82
C VAL A 89 22.90 -7.90 1.53
N ARG A 90 22.23 -9.00 1.92
CA ARG A 90 22.92 -10.15 2.56
C ARG A 90 23.93 -10.84 1.63
N ARG A 91 23.70 -10.77 0.32
CA ARG A 91 24.59 -11.27 -0.73
C ARG A 91 25.68 -10.28 -1.14
N ASN A 92 25.72 -9.11 -0.50
CA ASN A 92 26.65 -8.02 -0.81
C ASN A 92 26.58 -7.53 -2.27
N VAL A 93 25.39 -7.51 -2.88
CA VAL A 93 25.17 -6.99 -4.22
C VAL A 93 25.41 -5.49 -4.24
N LYS A 94 26.21 -4.98 -5.18
CA LYS A 94 26.49 -3.55 -5.32
C LYS A 94 25.20 -2.75 -5.53
N GLY A 95 25.01 -1.70 -4.73
CA GLY A 95 23.84 -0.82 -4.82
C GLY A 95 22.60 -1.32 -4.05
N ALA A 96 22.59 -2.55 -3.51
CA ALA A 96 21.43 -3.11 -2.81
C ALA A 96 21.01 -2.27 -1.58
N ILE A 97 21.95 -1.67 -0.86
CA ILE A 97 21.64 -0.80 0.29
C ILE A 97 20.85 0.44 -0.16
N ALA A 98 21.25 1.07 -1.26
CA ALA A 98 20.56 2.23 -1.81
C ALA A 98 19.15 1.85 -2.30
N GLN A 99 19.00 0.66 -2.91
CA GLN A 99 17.72 0.13 -3.34
C GLN A 99 16.79 -0.11 -2.16
N VAL A 100 17.25 -0.72 -1.07
CA VAL A 100 16.48 -0.90 0.17
C VAL A 100 16.01 0.44 0.71
N ALA A 101 16.91 1.44 0.81
CA ALA A 101 16.57 2.77 1.31
C ALA A 101 15.51 3.47 0.45
N SER A 102 15.61 3.35 -0.88
CA SER A 102 14.63 3.89 -1.83
C SER A 102 13.25 3.26 -1.65
N ILE A 103 13.18 1.93 -1.61
CA ILE A 103 11.91 1.20 -1.44
C ILE A 103 11.28 1.51 -0.08
N GLU A 104 12.06 1.55 1.00
CA GLU A 104 11.57 1.90 2.34
C GLU A 104 11.06 3.35 2.40
N GLY A 105 11.73 4.27 1.71
CA GLY A 105 11.29 5.66 1.55
C GLY A 105 9.94 5.75 0.87
N TYR A 106 9.81 5.07 -0.27
CA TYR A 106 8.55 5.04 -1.03
C TYR A 106 7.39 4.43 -0.22
N ILE A 107 7.60 3.31 0.47
CA ILE A 107 6.58 2.71 1.35
C ILE A 107 6.15 3.69 2.45
N ARG A 108 7.10 4.44 3.07
CA ARG A 108 6.77 5.49 4.07
C ARG A 108 5.89 6.58 3.48
N ASN A 109 6.22 7.07 2.27
CA ASN A 109 5.45 8.12 1.60
C ASN A 109 4.04 7.65 1.25
N LEU A 110 3.86 6.40 0.80
CA LEU A 110 2.55 5.81 0.56
C LEU A 110 1.72 5.68 1.86
N HIS A 111 2.33 5.25 2.96
CA HIS A 111 1.65 5.19 4.26
C HIS A 111 1.28 6.59 4.78
N ARG A 112 2.16 7.59 4.58
CA ARG A 112 1.88 8.99 4.89
C ARG A 112 0.69 9.51 4.10
N TYR A 113 0.65 9.25 2.79
CA TYR A 113 -0.49 9.61 1.95
C TYR A 113 -1.81 9.01 2.46
N LEU A 114 -1.82 7.72 2.80
CA LEU A 114 -3.03 7.09 3.35
C LEU A 114 -3.49 7.75 4.65
N ARG A 115 -2.57 8.19 5.51
CA ARG A 115 -2.87 8.80 6.80
C ARG A 115 -3.27 10.27 6.69
N ASP A 116 -2.54 11.05 5.91
CA ASP A 116 -2.62 12.52 5.87
C ASP A 116 -3.45 13.03 4.68
N GLY A 117 -3.65 12.22 3.64
CA GLY A 117 -4.38 12.60 2.42
C GLY A 117 -3.52 13.31 1.37
N ASP A 118 -2.30 13.75 1.73
CA ASP A 118 -1.40 14.49 0.86
C ASP A 118 -0.25 13.62 0.37
N TYR A 119 -0.04 13.60 -0.93
CA TYR A 119 1.03 12.86 -1.56
C TYR A 119 2.30 13.71 -1.71
N CYS A 120 3.42 13.23 -1.15
CA CYS A 120 4.65 14.00 -1.03
C CYS A 120 5.81 13.46 -1.90
N ASP A 121 5.59 12.45 -2.73
CA ASP A 121 6.64 11.90 -3.59
C ASP A 121 6.55 12.45 -5.02
N MET A 122 7.65 12.36 -5.78
CA MET A 122 7.70 12.82 -7.18
C MET A 122 7.22 11.74 -8.15
N PHE A 123 7.16 10.49 -7.73
CA PHE A 123 6.74 9.34 -8.52
C PHE A 123 5.63 8.58 -7.82
N TYR A 124 4.75 7.96 -8.59
CA TYR A 124 3.70 7.10 -8.05
C TYR A 124 3.49 5.87 -8.94
N GLY A 125 2.72 4.91 -8.45
CA GLY A 125 2.44 3.65 -9.15
C GLY A 125 3.10 2.45 -8.48
N GLU A 126 2.76 1.27 -8.95
CA GLU A 126 3.23 0.01 -8.38
C GLU A 126 4.75 -0.14 -8.43
N HIS A 127 5.37 0.40 -9.48
CA HIS A 127 6.82 0.39 -9.72
C HIS A 127 7.38 1.81 -9.91
N GLN A 128 6.72 2.84 -9.34
CA GLN A 128 7.11 4.25 -9.48
C GLN A 128 7.19 4.73 -10.95
N GLN A 129 6.35 4.14 -11.80
CA GLN A 129 6.39 4.37 -13.25
C GLN A 129 5.78 5.70 -13.70
N HIS A 130 5.00 6.35 -12.84
CA HIS A 130 4.34 7.61 -13.14
C HIS A 130 5.01 8.76 -12.39
N LYS A 131 5.19 9.89 -13.06
CA LYS A 131 5.69 11.11 -12.45
C LYS A 131 4.54 12.02 -12.04
N VAL A 132 4.64 12.60 -10.84
CA VAL A 132 3.70 13.64 -10.39
C VAL A 132 3.98 14.90 -11.16
N LYS A 133 2.93 15.52 -11.72
CA LYS A 133 3.06 16.84 -12.40
C LYS A 133 3.39 17.89 -11.35
N THR A 134 4.48 18.59 -11.56
CA THR A 134 4.89 19.73 -10.73
C THR A 134 4.23 20.99 -11.30
N ILE A 135 3.60 21.79 -10.44
CA ILE A 135 2.97 23.06 -10.82
C ILE A 135 3.74 24.18 -10.12
N CYS A 136 4.12 25.19 -10.87
CA CYS A 136 4.72 26.39 -10.30
C CYS A 136 3.65 27.23 -9.59
N VAL A 137 3.76 27.35 -8.27
CA VAL A 137 2.84 28.16 -7.44
C VAL A 137 3.38 29.61 -7.32
N VAL A 138 4.70 29.74 -7.19
CA VAL A 138 5.38 31.03 -7.08
C VAL A 138 6.53 31.09 -8.09
N MET A 139 6.52 32.11 -8.92
CA MET A 139 7.57 32.32 -9.92
C MET A 139 8.85 32.82 -9.25
N ALA A 140 9.98 32.18 -9.55
CA ALA A 140 11.30 32.68 -9.22
C ALA A 140 11.86 33.49 -10.41
N TYR A 141 12.67 34.51 -10.12
CA TYR A 141 13.28 35.35 -11.14
C TYR A 141 14.81 35.32 -11.03
N ASN A 142 15.47 35.46 -12.16
CA ASN A 142 16.91 35.71 -12.23
C ASN A 142 17.22 37.16 -11.82
N PRO A 143 18.50 37.52 -11.54
CA PRO A 143 18.86 38.88 -11.20
C PRO A 143 18.56 39.92 -12.30
N ASP A 144 18.43 39.48 -13.55
CA ASP A 144 18.06 40.27 -14.71
C ASP A 144 16.54 40.48 -14.88
N GLY A 145 15.73 39.91 -13.97
CA GLY A 145 14.28 40.03 -14.02
C GLY A 145 13.61 38.98 -14.90
N THR A 146 14.34 38.07 -15.53
CA THR A 146 13.77 37.01 -16.35
C THR A 146 13.20 35.88 -15.45
N PRO A 147 12.06 35.26 -15.80
CA PRO A 147 11.49 34.18 -15.02
C PRO A 147 12.35 32.92 -15.08
N LYS A 148 12.68 32.36 -13.92
CA LYS A 148 13.44 31.12 -13.81
C LYS A 148 12.50 29.94 -13.95
N ARG A 149 12.63 29.17 -15.03
CA ARG A 149 11.76 28.03 -15.34
C ARG A 149 12.52 26.70 -15.31
N ASN A 150 11.83 25.66 -14.86
CA ASN A 150 12.38 24.31 -14.80
C ASN A 150 11.62 23.39 -15.76
N VAL A 151 12.35 22.62 -16.56
CA VAL A 151 11.77 21.64 -17.48
C VAL A 151 10.92 20.62 -16.71
N GLY A 152 9.73 20.30 -17.24
CA GLY A 152 8.79 19.36 -16.62
C GLY A 152 7.92 19.98 -15.51
N THR A 153 7.89 21.31 -15.42
CA THR A 153 7.02 22.05 -14.50
C THR A 153 5.95 22.79 -15.30
N TYR A 154 4.69 22.64 -14.87
CA TYR A 154 3.58 23.39 -15.44
C TYR A 154 3.59 24.81 -14.91
N TYR A 155 3.53 25.78 -15.81
CA TYR A 155 3.49 27.19 -15.49
C TYR A 155 2.12 27.80 -15.86
N PRO A 156 1.33 28.24 -14.86
CA PRO A 156 -0.01 28.78 -15.10
C PRO A 156 -0.03 30.02 -16.00
N ASP A 157 1.03 30.82 -16.00
CA ASP A 157 1.19 32.01 -16.85
C ASP A 157 1.38 31.67 -18.33
N LEU A 158 1.95 30.49 -18.63
CA LEU A 158 2.08 29.97 -19.99
C LEU A 158 0.93 29.05 -20.39
N GLY A 159 0.19 28.52 -19.41
CA GLY A 159 -0.86 27.53 -19.63
C GLY A 159 -0.34 26.15 -20.11
N CYS A 160 0.97 25.90 -20.01
CA CYS A 160 1.59 24.65 -20.45
C CYS A 160 2.77 24.23 -19.56
N GLU A 161 3.24 23.00 -19.75
CA GLU A 161 4.46 22.48 -19.13
C GLU A 161 5.69 23.01 -19.88
N TRP A 162 6.70 23.51 -19.14
CA TRP A 162 7.95 23.99 -19.71
C TRP A 162 8.75 22.81 -20.27
N THR A 163 8.89 22.77 -21.57
CA THR A 163 9.59 21.69 -22.28
C THR A 163 11.08 21.98 -22.41
N ARG A 164 11.86 20.97 -22.82
CA ARG A 164 13.28 21.14 -23.08
C ARG A 164 13.52 22.02 -24.31
N GLU A 165 12.65 21.90 -25.31
CA GLU A 165 12.72 22.74 -26.53
C GLU A 165 12.60 24.23 -26.21
N MET A 166 11.68 24.59 -25.31
CA MET A 166 11.50 25.97 -24.81
C MET A 166 12.68 26.46 -23.95
N ALA A 167 13.47 25.57 -23.40
CA ALA A 167 14.61 25.94 -22.56
C ALA A 167 15.89 26.13 -23.37
N ASP A 168 15.95 25.55 -24.57
CA ASP A 168 17.09 25.61 -25.48
C ASP A 168 16.94 26.74 -26.55
N GLU A 169 15.74 27.41 -26.61
CA GLU A 169 15.50 28.65 -27.38
C GLU A 169 16.05 29.88 -26.66
#